data_d3faff8b65974698415667b90a55e0e8
#
_entry.id   d3faff8b65974698415667b90a55e0e8
#
_cell.length_a   1.000
_cell.length_b   1.000
_cell.length_c   1.000
_cell.angle_alpha   90.00
_cell.angle_beta   90.00
_cell.angle_gamma   90.00
#
_symmetry.space_group_name_H-M   'P 1'
#
loop_
_entity.id
_entity.type
_entity.pdbx_description
1 polymer ?
#
loop_
_entity_poly.entity_id
_entity_poly.type
_entity_poly.pdbx_seq_one_letter_code
_entity_poly.pdbx_strand_id
1 'polypeptide(L)'
;MLNSGLVSITFRQLTPAQIIDLVKKSGLNCIEWGGDIHAPHGDLKIARSLRQQCADANILLPTYGSYYRTNSNATENPAIHAVLDSAAELGVEQVRIWAGNEGTAQMTAKRRNEIVDRLRQDSEIATTYGLQLSLEYHANTLTDSDESVKQLMTELAKSQIKFYWQPAVGKNIQYHLDSLATVSSKLAHIHAFSWQRTATGVTRLPLETAANDWQLIIDQAAKIPGTHAVMLEFVKDDSIEQFMSDAKFLRKMLQS
;
A
#
# COMPACT_ATOMS: atom_id res chain seq x y z
N MET A 1 1.03 8.29 -14.99
CA MET A 1 -0.46 8.36 -14.87
C MET A 1 -0.84 8.00 -13.44
N LEU A 2 -1.78 8.71 -12.82
CA LEU A 2 -2.28 8.41 -11.48
C LEU A 2 -3.73 7.92 -11.53
N ASN A 3 -3.98 6.72 -10.96
CA ASN A 3 -5.31 6.18 -10.72
C ASN A 3 -5.77 6.53 -9.30
N SER A 4 -7.08 6.58 -9.07
CA SER A 4 -7.65 6.82 -7.75
C SER A 4 -8.35 5.59 -7.21
N GLY A 5 -8.15 5.24 -5.94
CA GLY A 5 -8.69 4.00 -5.42
C GLY A 5 -8.98 3.96 -3.93
N LEU A 6 -9.31 2.75 -3.49
CA LEU A 6 -9.61 2.41 -2.10
C LEU A 6 -8.79 1.19 -1.67
N VAL A 7 -8.20 1.27 -0.49
CA VAL A 7 -7.70 0.09 0.23
C VAL A 7 -8.87 -0.55 0.98
N SER A 8 -9.22 -1.77 0.65
CA SER A 8 -10.46 -2.42 1.12
C SER A 8 -10.58 -2.55 2.64
N ILE A 9 -9.43 -2.63 3.34
CA ILE A 9 -9.39 -2.72 4.80
C ILE A 9 -9.90 -1.45 5.51
N THR A 10 -10.10 -0.36 4.80
CA THR A 10 -10.80 0.83 5.31
C THR A 10 -12.19 0.45 5.83
N PHE A 11 -12.83 -0.52 5.19
CA PHE A 11 -14.17 -0.99 5.54
C PHE A 11 -14.20 -2.48 5.81
N ARG A 12 -13.57 -2.92 6.91
CA ARG A 12 -13.49 -4.33 7.30
C ARG A 12 -14.86 -4.99 7.53
N GLN A 13 -15.87 -4.20 7.84
CA GLN A 13 -17.25 -4.63 8.11
C GLN A 13 -18.09 -4.83 6.84
N LEU A 14 -17.62 -4.33 5.68
CA LEU A 14 -18.37 -4.44 4.43
C LEU A 14 -17.98 -5.72 3.66
N THR A 15 -18.94 -6.27 2.94
CA THR A 15 -18.67 -7.36 2.00
C THR A 15 -17.96 -6.84 0.75
N PRO A 16 -17.24 -7.68 0.01
CA PRO A 16 -16.61 -7.28 -1.26
C PRO A 16 -17.59 -6.62 -2.25
N ALA A 17 -18.80 -7.14 -2.38
CA ALA A 17 -19.82 -6.55 -3.26
C ALA A 17 -20.20 -5.12 -2.84
N GLN A 18 -20.31 -4.87 -1.53
CA GLN A 18 -20.58 -3.52 -1.00
C GLN A 18 -19.40 -2.57 -1.24
N ILE A 19 -18.16 -3.05 -1.11
CA ILE A 19 -16.95 -2.27 -1.41
C ILE A 19 -16.88 -1.91 -2.90
N ILE A 20 -17.14 -2.86 -3.80
CA ILE A 20 -17.18 -2.63 -5.24
C ILE A 20 -18.25 -1.57 -5.59
N ASP A 21 -19.46 -1.70 -5.05
CA ASP A 21 -20.54 -0.73 -5.25
C ASP A 21 -20.17 0.67 -4.73
N LEU A 22 -19.53 0.72 -3.57
CA LEU A 22 -19.06 1.97 -2.97
C LEU A 22 -18.00 2.67 -3.84
N VAL A 23 -17.01 1.91 -4.36
CA VAL A 23 -15.98 2.43 -5.27
C VAL A 23 -16.59 2.94 -6.57
N LYS A 24 -17.54 2.20 -7.16
CA LYS A 24 -18.29 2.66 -8.35
C LYS A 24 -19.02 3.98 -8.10
N LYS A 25 -19.79 4.06 -6.99
CA LYS A 25 -20.54 5.27 -6.63
C LYS A 25 -19.65 6.47 -6.36
N SER A 26 -18.47 6.25 -5.78
CA SER A 26 -17.50 7.33 -5.51
C SER A 26 -16.78 7.83 -6.77
N GLY A 27 -16.83 7.05 -7.87
CA GLY A 27 -16.11 7.32 -9.13
C GLY A 27 -14.61 7.07 -9.04
N LEU A 28 -14.14 6.38 -8.01
CA LEU A 28 -12.79 5.82 -7.97
C LEU A 28 -12.70 4.63 -8.95
N ASN A 29 -11.49 4.28 -9.39
CA ASN A 29 -11.29 3.30 -10.46
C ASN A 29 -10.43 2.10 -10.09
N CYS A 30 -9.93 2.00 -8.85
CA CYS A 30 -9.16 0.84 -8.43
C CYS A 30 -9.39 0.44 -6.96
N ILE A 31 -9.09 -0.83 -6.65
CA ILE A 31 -9.15 -1.40 -5.29
C ILE A 31 -7.85 -2.16 -5.01
N GLU A 32 -7.29 -1.95 -3.81
CA GLU A 32 -6.36 -2.89 -3.18
C GLU A 32 -7.14 -3.80 -2.22
N TRP A 33 -7.18 -5.10 -2.49
CA TRP A 33 -7.82 -6.07 -1.60
C TRP A 33 -6.89 -6.47 -0.44
N GLY A 34 -7.40 -6.40 0.78
CA GLY A 34 -6.69 -6.86 1.98
C GLY A 34 -6.76 -8.37 2.15
N GLY A 35 -5.58 -8.99 2.32
CA GLY A 35 -5.42 -10.44 2.46
C GLY A 35 -5.82 -10.99 3.82
N ASP A 36 -6.03 -10.13 4.79
CA ASP A 36 -6.41 -10.51 6.15
C ASP A 36 -7.93 -10.64 6.35
N ILE A 37 -8.74 -10.16 5.39
CA ILE A 37 -10.20 -10.21 5.51
C ILE A 37 -10.93 -10.44 4.18
N HIS A 38 -10.72 -9.63 3.14
CA HIS A 38 -11.54 -9.68 1.93
C HIS A 38 -11.05 -10.68 0.89
N ALA A 39 -9.73 -10.90 0.83
CA ALA A 39 -9.07 -11.82 -0.10
C ALA A 39 -8.10 -12.73 0.66
N PRO A 40 -8.58 -13.68 1.49
CA PRO A 40 -7.73 -14.49 2.37
C PRO A 40 -6.66 -15.25 1.60
N HIS A 41 -5.45 -15.31 2.20
CA HIS A 41 -4.31 -15.99 1.60
C HIS A 41 -4.59 -17.47 1.35
N GLY A 42 -4.36 -17.95 0.13
CA GLY A 42 -4.58 -19.33 -0.29
C GLY A 42 -6.05 -19.64 -0.65
N ASP A 43 -6.99 -18.72 -0.48
CA ASP A 43 -8.36 -18.91 -0.97
C ASP A 43 -8.50 -18.46 -2.43
N LEU A 44 -8.05 -19.32 -3.34
CA LEU A 44 -8.07 -19.05 -4.78
C LEU A 44 -9.47 -18.88 -5.35
N LYS A 45 -10.48 -19.46 -4.68
CA LYS A 45 -11.87 -19.33 -5.12
C LYS A 45 -12.38 -17.90 -4.87
N ILE A 46 -12.10 -17.36 -3.69
CA ILE A 46 -12.42 -15.95 -3.38
C ILE A 46 -11.62 -15.03 -4.30
N ALA A 47 -10.32 -15.25 -4.46
CA ALA A 47 -9.47 -14.43 -5.32
C ALA A 47 -10.01 -14.35 -6.76
N ARG A 48 -10.36 -15.49 -7.36
CA ARG A 48 -10.97 -15.56 -8.70
C ARG A 48 -12.30 -14.81 -8.78
N SER A 49 -13.15 -14.99 -7.77
CA SER A 49 -14.44 -14.30 -7.69
C SER A 49 -14.27 -12.79 -7.62
N LEU A 50 -13.33 -12.28 -6.81
CA LEU A 50 -13.04 -10.86 -6.70
C LEU A 50 -12.51 -10.28 -8.01
N ARG A 51 -11.60 -10.98 -8.68
CA ARG A 51 -11.11 -10.61 -10.00
C ARG A 51 -12.25 -10.43 -11.00
N GLN A 52 -13.17 -11.41 -11.08
CA GLN A 52 -14.30 -11.34 -12.00
C GLN A 52 -15.24 -10.18 -11.65
N GLN A 53 -15.62 -10.04 -10.37
CA GLN A 53 -16.50 -8.96 -9.94
C GLN A 53 -15.92 -7.56 -10.22
N CYS A 54 -14.61 -7.37 -10.01
CA CYS A 54 -13.94 -6.11 -10.33
C CYS A 54 -13.89 -5.87 -11.84
N ALA A 55 -13.61 -6.90 -12.65
CA ALA A 55 -13.62 -6.80 -14.11
C ALA A 55 -15.01 -6.41 -14.64
N ASP A 56 -16.07 -7.04 -14.16
CA ASP A 56 -17.46 -6.73 -14.52
C ASP A 56 -17.86 -5.31 -14.12
N ALA A 57 -17.22 -4.77 -13.08
CA ALA A 57 -17.43 -3.41 -12.59
C ALA A 57 -16.50 -2.36 -13.23
N ASN A 58 -15.58 -2.75 -14.12
CA ASN A 58 -14.50 -1.93 -14.68
C ASN A 58 -13.61 -1.28 -13.59
N ILE A 59 -13.30 -2.04 -12.53
CA ILE A 59 -12.42 -1.64 -11.44
C ILE A 59 -11.07 -2.34 -11.61
N LEU A 60 -9.99 -1.58 -11.58
CA LEU A 60 -8.62 -2.08 -11.67
C LEU A 60 -8.17 -2.67 -10.32
N LEU A 61 -7.32 -3.68 -10.41
CA LEU A 61 -6.65 -4.30 -9.27
C LEU A 61 -5.14 -4.09 -9.41
N PRO A 62 -4.59 -2.94 -8.96
CA PRO A 62 -3.17 -2.63 -9.15
C PRO A 62 -2.26 -3.47 -8.27
N THR A 63 -2.75 -3.92 -7.12
CA THR A 63 -1.94 -4.60 -6.10
C THR A 63 -2.81 -5.44 -5.15
N TYR A 64 -2.16 -6.36 -4.46
CA TYR A 64 -2.73 -7.15 -3.36
C TYR A 64 -2.08 -6.75 -2.04
N GLY A 65 -2.86 -6.27 -1.09
CA GLY A 65 -2.43 -5.87 0.25
C GLY A 65 -2.26 -7.08 1.15
N SER A 66 -1.14 -7.79 1.05
CA SER A 66 -0.84 -8.91 1.94
C SER A 66 -0.39 -8.41 3.31
N TYR A 67 -0.55 -9.21 4.32
CA TYR A 67 -0.02 -8.97 5.67
C TYR A 67 1.27 -9.75 5.92
N TYR A 68 1.90 -10.24 4.85
CA TYR A 68 3.17 -10.94 4.92
C TYR A 68 4.29 -10.03 5.42
N ARG A 69 5.02 -10.51 6.40
CA ARG A 69 6.22 -9.86 6.97
C ARG A 69 7.43 -10.71 6.65
N THR A 70 8.33 -10.18 5.85
CA THR A 70 9.56 -10.88 5.50
C THR A 70 10.35 -11.23 6.77
N ASN A 71 10.81 -12.48 6.85
CA ASN A 71 11.62 -13.00 7.95
C ASN A 71 10.95 -12.88 9.34
N SER A 72 9.62 -12.99 9.41
CA SER A 72 8.86 -13.08 10.64
C SER A 72 8.49 -14.53 10.95
N ASN A 73 8.70 -14.94 12.19
CA ASN A 73 8.32 -16.26 12.70
C ASN A 73 6.98 -16.21 13.47
N ALA A 74 6.24 -15.11 13.37
CA ALA A 74 4.92 -15.00 13.98
C ALA A 74 3.97 -16.05 13.40
N THR A 75 3.18 -16.70 14.25
CA THR A 75 2.27 -17.78 13.83
C THR A 75 1.22 -17.31 12.83
N GLU A 76 0.82 -16.05 12.94
CA GLU A 76 -0.14 -15.40 12.05
C GLU A 76 0.47 -14.90 10.73
N ASN A 77 1.80 -14.99 10.56
CA ASN A 77 2.43 -14.57 9.31
C ASN A 77 2.07 -15.57 8.20
N PRO A 78 1.42 -15.15 7.11
CA PRO A 78 1.04 -16.08 6.05
C PRO A 78 2.27 -16.67 5.35
N ALA A 79 2.13 -17.86 4.78
CA ALA A 79 3.17 -18.43 3.92
C ALA A 79 3.28 -17.62 2.63
N ILE A 80 4.52 -17.30 2.18
CA ILE A 80 4.75 -16.49 0.98
C ILE A 80 4.07 -17.11 -0.26
N HIS A 81 4.11 -18.42 -0.43
CA HIS A 81 3.46 -19.09 -1.56
C HIS A 81 1.93 -18.90 -1.54
N ALA A 82 1.27 -19.00 -0.38
CA ALA A 82 -0.17 -18.76 -0.29
C ALA A 82 -0.55 -17.30 -0.64
N VAL A 83 0.32 -16.34 -0.29
CA VAL A 83 0.18 -14.93 -0.69
C VAL A 83 0.30 -14.77 -2.19
N LEU A 84 1.33 -15.36 -2.79
CA LEU A 84 1.59 -15.26 -4.24
C LEU A 84 0.54 -15.99 -5.08
N ASP A 85 0.07 -17.16 -4.62
CA ASP A 85 -1.03 -17.88 -5.25
C ASP A 85 -2.31 -17.01 -5.33
N SER A 86 -2.67 -16.36 -4.20
CA SER A 86 -3.82 -15.46 -4.16
C SER A 86 -3.65 -14.23 -5.06
N ALA A 87 -2.45 -13.63 -5.07
CA ALA A 87 -2.15 -12.48 -5.90
C ALA A 87 -2.20 -12.81 -7.40
N ALA A 88 -1.63 -13.95 -7.81
CA ALA A 88 -1.68 -14.43 -9.18
C ALA A 88 -3.13 -14.69 -9.65
N GLU A 89 -3.95 -15.32 -8.79
CA GLU A 89 -5.35 -15.60 -9.10
C GLU A 89 -6.20 -14.32 -9.15
N LEU A 90 -5.92 -13.33 -8.29
CA LEU A 90 -6.50 -11.99 -8.37
C LEU A 90 -6.14 -11.28 -9.69
N GLY A 91 -5.03 -11.66 -10.33
CA GLY A 91 -4.53 -11.06 -11.56
C GLY A 91 -3.87 -9.69 -11.34
N VAL A 92 -3.32 -9.46 -10.16
CA VAL A 92 -2.52 -8.26 -9.86
C VAL A 92 -1.08 -8.41 -10.36
N GLU A 93 -0.38 -7.29 -10.54
CA GLU A 93 1.05 -7.31 -10.88
C GLU A 93 1.95 -7.16 -9.65
N GLN A 94 1.41 -6.63 -8.56
CA GLN A 94 2.17 -6.28 -7.37
C GLN A 94 1.55 -6.83 -6.10
N VAL A 95 2.41 -7.13 -5.13
CA VAL A 95 2.03 -7.57 -3.79
C VAL A 95 2.69 -6.68 -2.76
N ARG A 96 1.89 -5.99 -1.96
CA ARG A 96 2.36 -5.19 -0.83
C ARG A 96 2.72 -6.10 0.34
N ILE A 97 3.92 -5.94 0.86
CA ILE A 97 4.47 -6.68 2.00
C ILE A 97 5.17 -5.73 2.97
N TRP A 98 5.56 -6.24 4.14
CA TRP A 98 6.35 -5.50 5.13
C TRP A 98 7.76 -6.06 5.27
N ALA A 99 8.74 -5.15 5.38
CA ALA A 99 10.16 -5.48 5.55
C ALA A 99 10.49 -5.82 7.02
N GLY A 100 10.09 -6.99 7.46
CA GLY A 100 10.26 -7.45 8.83
C GLY A 100 9.15 -6.98 9.78
N ASN A 101 9.39 -7.13 11.09
CA ASN A 101 8.45 -6.83 12.17
C ASN A 101 9.11 -6.08 13.33
N GLU A 102 10.27 -5.47 13.09
CA GLU A 102 11.05 -4.73 14.08
C GLU A 102 11.45 -3.37 13.50
N GLY A 103 11.34 -2.30 14.32
CA GLY A 103 11.75 -0.96 13.94
C GLY A 103 13.27 -0.81 13.85
N THR A 104 13.72 0.11 13.02
CA THR A 104 15.17 0.34 12.76
C THR A 104 15.96 0.79 13.98
N ALA A 105 15.32 1.47 14.94
CA ALA A 105 15.98 1.99 16.15
C ALA A 105 16.57 0.89 17.06
N GLN A 106 15.99 -0.32 17.03
CA GLN A 106 16.42 -1.49 17.81
C GLN A 106 17.12 -2.56 16.94
N MET A 107 17.21 -2.34 15.64
CA MET A 107 17.69 -3.34 14.69
C MET A 107 19.20 -3.50 14.74
N THR A 108 19.70 -4.71 14.93
CA THR A 108 21.11 -5.01 14.76
C THR A 108 21.47 -5.14 13.27
N ALA A 109 22.74 -4.87 12.91
CA ALA A 109 23.22 -5.06 11.54
C ALA A 109 23.02 -6.51 11.05
N LYS A 110 23.23 -7.50 11.93
CA LYS A 110 22.98 -8.91 11.60
C LYS A 110 21.52 -9.15 11.24
N ARG A 111 20.58 -8.66 12.06
CA ARG A 111 19.15 -8.84 11.83
C ARG A 111 18.69 -8.14 10.56
N ARG A 112 19.19 -6.93 10.29
CA ARG A 112 18.95 -6.22 9.03
C ARG A 112 19.37 -7.05 7.82
N ASN A 113 20.59 -7.58 7.84
CA ASN A 113 21.11 -8.40 6.74
C ASN A 113 20.24 -9.64 6.50
N GLU A 114 19.80 -10.33 7.56
CA GLU A 114 18.89 -11.48 7.45
C GLU A 114 17.57 -11.10 6.76
N ILE A 115 16.98 -9.94 7.09
CA ILE A 115 15.75 -9.47 6.46
C ILE A 115 16.01 -9.11 4.99
N VAL A 116 17.10 -8.41 4.69
CA VAL A 116 17.46 -8.00 3.32
C VAL A 116 17.71 -9.21 2.42
N ASP A 117 18.44 -10.21 2.92
CA ASP A 117 18.69 -11.44 2.18
C ASP A 117 17.41 -12.23 1.93
N ARG A 118 16.52 -12.27 2.92
CA ARG A 118 15.21 -12.89 2.74
C ARG A 118 14.33 -12.11 1.76
N LEU A 119 14.36 -10.77 1.77
CA LEU A 119 13.64 -9.94 0.79
C LEU A 119 14.09 -10.25 -0.65
N ARG A 120 15.39 -10.47 -0.87
CA ARG A 120 15.90 -10.88 -2.18
C ARG A 120 15.36 -12.24 -2.61
N GLN A 121 15.36 -13.23 -1.70
CA GLN A 121 14.81 -14.57 -1.96
C GLN A 121 13.30 -14.50 -2.23
N ASP A 122 12.53 -13.76 -1.41
CA ASP A 122 11.10 -13.59 -1.61
C ASP A 122 10.79 -12.91 -2.97
N SER A 123 11.64 -11.94 -3.39
CA SER A 123 11.53 -11.30 -4.70
C SER A 123 11.81 -12.26 -5.86
N GLU A 124 12.78 -13.14 -5.72
CA GLU A 124 13.07 -14.18 -6.72
C GLU A 124 11.89 -15.16 -6.83
N ILE A 125 11.34 -15.59 -5.70
CA ILE A 125 10.13 -16.44 -5.69
C ILE A 125 8.97 -15.71 -6.38
N ALA A 126 8.68 -14.45 -6.02
CA ALA A 126 7.59 -13.67 -6.63
C ALA A 126 7.74 -13.56 -8.16
N THR A 127 8.98 -13.40 -8.65
CA THR A 127 9.28 -13.34 -10.08
C THR A 127 8.86 -14.64 -10.82
N THR A 128 8.95 -15.82 -10.18
CA THR A 128 8.47 -17.08 -10.76
C THR A 128 6.95 -17.12 -10.97
N TYR A 129 6.22 -16.28 -10.24
CA TYR A 129 4.76 -16.07 -10.39
C TYR A 129 4.42 -14.94 -11.38
N GLY A 130 5.42 -14.25 -11.94
CA GLY A 130 5.21 -13.04 -12.74
C GLY A 130 4.82 -11.82 -11.90
N LEU A 131 5.09 -11.85 -10.59
CA LEU A 131 4.70 -10.82 -9.62
C LEU A 131 5.90 -10.01 -9.14
N GLN A 132 5.64 -8.76 -8.71
CA GLN A 132 6.61 -7.90 -8.04
C GLN A 132 6.20 -7.65 -6.58
N LEU A 133 7.16 -7.64 -5.67
CA LEU A 133 6.93 -7.23 -4.29
C LEU A 133 7.08 -5.73 -4.12
N SER A 134 6.28 -5.14 -3.24
CA SER A 134 6.34 -3.72 -2.90
C SER A 134 6.40 -3.54 -1.38
N LEU A 135 7.42 -2.84 -0.89
CA LEU A 135 7.63 -2.58 0.54
C LEU A 135 6.84 -1.34 0.97
N GLU A 136 5.90 -1.51 1.88
CA GLU A 136 5.16 -0.39 2.44
C GLU A 136 6.02 0.38 3.45
N TYR A 137 6.01 1.72 3.37
CA TYR A 137 6.47 2.58 4.46
C TYR A 137 5.62 2.34 5.70
N HIS A 138 6.17 1.65 6.70
CA HIS A 138 5.39 1.24 7.86
C HIS A 138 6.22 1.24 9.14
N ALA A 139 5.62 1.69 10.24
CA ALA A 139 6.24 1.64 11.56
C ALA A 139 6.60 0.19 11.95
N ASN A 140 7.66 0.03 12.75
CA ASN A 140 8.17 -1.27 13.18
C ASN A 140 8.58 -2.21 12.04
N THR A 141 9.17 -1.65 10.98
CA THR A 141 9.76 -2.39 9.85
C THR A 141 11.04 -1.70 9.40
N LEU A 142 11.77 -2.25 8.42
CA LEU A 142 12.91 -1.56 7.81
C LEU A 142 12.54 -0.33 6.96
N THR A 143 11.25 -0.04 6.79
CA THR A 143 10.75 1.12 6.06
C THR A 143 10.13 2.18 6.99
N ASP A 144 10.49 2.19 8.27
CA ASP A 144 9.96 3.13 9.27
C ASP A 144 10.61 4.52 9.25
N SER A 145 11.70 4.70 8.50
CA SER A 145 12.39 5.98 8.32
C SER A 145 12.97 6.12 6.92
N ASP A 146 13.07 7.36 6.44
CA ASP A 146 13.62 7.66 5.12
C ASP A 146 15.11 7.28 4.99
N GLU A 147 15.88 7.42 6.07
CA GLU A 147 17.28 7.01 6.14
C GLU A 147 17.42 5.50 5.90
N SER A 148 16.57 4.70 6.55
CA SER A 148 16.57 3.26 6.38
C SER A 148 16.10 2.85 4.97
N VAL A 149 15.14 3.57 4.40
CA VAL A 149 14.70 3.33 3.02
C VAL A 149 15.80 3.65 2.00
N LYS A 150 16.55 4.75 2.16
CA LYS A 150 17.73 5.07 1.32
C LYS A 150 18.76 3.94 1.33
N GLN A 151 19.00 3.37 2.51
CA GLN A 151 19.87 2.21 2.64
C GLN A 151 19.29 0.99 1.92
N LEU A 152 17.99 0.69 2.11
CA LEU A 152 17.28 -0.41 1.40
C LEU A 152 17.32 -0.23 -0.12
N MET A 153 17.15 0.98 -0.64
CA MET A 153 17.25 1.26 -2.07
C MET A 153 18.61 0.82 -2.64
N THR A 154 19.68 1.01 -1.87
CA THR A 154 21.03 0.56 -2.24
C THR A 154 21.17 -0.96 -2.11
N GLU A 155 20.74 -1.52 -0.99
CA GLU A 155 20.81 -2.97 -0.70
C GLU A 155 19.99 -3.80 -1.69
N LEU A 156 18.86 -3.26 -2.15
CA LEU A 156 17.91 -3.91 -3.07
C LEU A 156 18.01 -3.36 -4.52
N ALA A 157 19.13 -2.70 -4.88
CA ALA A 157 19.26 -2.07 -6.20
C ALA A 157 19.10 -3.06 -7.36
N LYS A 158 19.55 -4.31 -7.19
CA LYS A 158 19.46 -5.35 -8.22
C LYS A 158 18.16 -6.16 -8.18
N SER A 159 17.31 -5.98 -7.18
CA SER A 159 16.00 -6.66 -7.07
C SER A 159 14.90 -5.92 -7.82
N GLN A 160 13.83 -6.63 -8.16
CA GLN A 160 12.61 -6.04 -8.75
C GLN A 160 11.67 -5.43 -7.69
N ILE A 161 12.08 -5.40 -6.41
CA ILE A 161 11.28 -4.84 -5.32
C ILE A 161 11.05 -3.36 -5.55
N LYS A 162 9.79 -2.93 -5.38
CA LYS A 162 9.33 -1.55 -5.39
C LYS A 162 9.00 -1.05 -3.99
N PHE A 163 8.60 0.21 -3.87
CA PHE A 163 8.22 0.83 -2.60
C PHE A 163 6.81 1.38 -2.67
N TYR A 164 6.05 1.11 -1.63
CA TYR A 164 4.71 1.60 -1.44
C TYR A 164 4.75 2.76 -0.46
N TRP A 165 4.56 3.97 -0.97
CA TRP A 165 4.73 5.18 -0.19
C TRP A 165 3.45 5.59 0.52
N GLN A 166 3.60 6.12 1.73
CA GLN A 166 2.55 6.81 2.50
C GLN A 166 3.17 7.87 3.41
N PRO A 167 2.41 8.92 3.80
CA PRO A 167 2.92 9.96 4.67
C PRO A 167 3.23 9.43 6.07
N ALA A 168 4.41 9.75 6.60
CA ALA A 168 4.79 9.42 7.97
C ALA A 168 4.08 10.34 8.96
N VAL A 169 3.22 9.78 9.82
CA VAL A 169 2.40 10.55 10.76
C VAL A 169 3.25 11.40 11.70
N GLY A 170 2.98 12.70 11.75
CA GLY A 170 3.70 13.67 12.60
C GLY A 170 4.96 14.26 11.97
N LYS A 171 5.24 13.95 10.70
CA LYS A 171 6.27 14.62 9.92
C LYS A 171 5.68 15.80 9.13
N ASN A 172 6.52 16.76 8.74
CA ASN A 172 6.11 17.91 7.91
C ASN A 172 6.12 17.57 6.41
N ILE A 173 5.56 18.47 5.62
CA ILE A 173 5.46 18.28 4.16
C ILE A 173 6.82 18.12 3.48
N GLN A 174 7.86 18.82 3.90
CA GLN A 174 9.19 18.68 3.30
C GLN A 174 9.72 17.26 3.46
N TYR A 175 9.57 16.65 4.66
CA TYR A 175 9.92 15.24 4.87
C TYR A 175 9.14 14.31 3.94
N HIS A 176 7.84 14.57 3.72
CA HIS A 176 7.01 13.77 2.82
C HIS A 176 7.49 13.87 1.38
N LEU A 177 7.80 15.07 0.90
CA LEU A 177 8.32 15.27 -0.46
C LEU A 177 9.69 14.62 -0.65
N ASP A 178 10.60 14.76 0.32
CA ASP A 178 11.93 14.15 0.28
C ASP A 178 11.84 12.61 0.28
N SER A 179 10.98 12.03 1.13
CA SER A 179 10.79 10.59 1.21
C SER A 179 10.14 10.01 -0.06
N LEU A 180 9.18 10.72 -0.68
CA LEU A 180 8.61 10.34 -1.98
C LEU A 180 9.67 10.43 -3.09
N ALA A 181 10.51 11.46 -3.08
CA ALA A 181 11.63 11.59 -4.01
C ALA A 181 12.62 10.43 -3.87
N THR A 182 12.91 10.00 -2.63
CA THR A 182 13.81 8.87 -2.35
C THR A 182 13.38 7.61 -3.11
N VAL A 183 12.09 7.30 -3.17
CA VAL A 183 11.60 6.07 -3.82
C VAL A 183 11.11 6.27 -5.25
N SER A 184 11.23 7.47 -5.82
CA SER A 184 10.65 7.82 -7.11
C SER A 184 10.99 6.86 -8.24
N SER A 185 12.23 6.36 -8.30
CA SER A 185 12.68 5.41 -9.34
C SER A 185 12.11 3.99 -9.18
N LYS A 186 11.56 3.67 -8.01
CA LYS A 186 10.98 2.37 -7.66
C LYS A 186 9.59 2.51 -7.01
N LEU A 187 8.90 3.64 -7.22
CA LEU A 187 7.56 3.83 -6.66
C LEU A 187 6.59 2.79 -7.23
N ALA A 188 5.86 2.11 -6.35
CA ALA A 188 4.72 1.29 -6.70
C ALA A 188 3.43 2.13 -6.70
N HIS A 189 2.87 2.33 -5.53
CA HIS A 189 1.62 3.04 -5.30
C HIS A 189 1.71 3.91 -4.05
N ILE A 190 0.62 4.63 -3.73
CA ILE A 190 0.53 5.58 -2.63
C ILE A 190 -0.74 5.31 -1.83
N HIS A 191 -0.62 5.15 -0.51
CA HIS A 191 -1.74 5.24 0.40
C HIS A 191 -2.00 6.69 0.78
N ALA A 192 -3.26 7.12 0.71
CA ALA A 192 -3.68 8.48 0.97
C ALA A 192 -4.60 8.56 2.19
N PHE A 193 -4.17 9.34 3.17
CA PHE A 193 -4.93 9.63 4.38
C PHE A 193 -4.52 10.98 4.98
N SER A 194 -5.30 11.49 5.91
CA SER A 194 -4.94 12.63 6.74
C SER A 194 -5.03 12.23 8.20
N TRP A 195 -3.89 12.00 8.84
CA TRP A 195 -3.81 11.59 10.24
C TRP A 195 -2.96 12.57 11.03
N GLN A 196 -3.42 12.87 12.23
CA GLN A 196 -2.72 13.75 13.15
C GLN A 196 -2.28 12.98 14.40
N ARG A 197 -1.03 13.15 14.79
CA ARG A 197 -0.53 12.63 16.07
C ARG A 197 -1.07 13.46 17.21
N THR A 198 -1.60 12.79 18.21
CA THR A 198 -2.10 13.39 19.46
C THR A 198 -1.33 12.83 20.65
N ALA A 199 -1.57 13.36 21.85
CA ALA A 199 -0.98 12.85 23.08
C ALA A 199 -1.38 11.39 23.38
N THR A 200 -2.55 10.96 22.90
CA THR A 200 -3.12 9.62 23.16
C THR A 200 -3.02 8.66 21.97
N GLY A 201 -2.38 9.08 20.86
CA GLY A 201 -2.25 8.23 19.68
C GLY A 201 -2.37 8.98 18.36
N VAL A 202 -3.16 8.46 17.43
CA VAL A 202 -3.40 9.02 16.11
C VAL A 202 -4.89 9.28 15.92
N THR A 203 -5.23 10.48 15.44
CA THR A 203 -6.60 10.86 15.05
C THR A 203 -6.67 10.92 13.52
N ARG A 204 -7.67 10.29 12.93
CA ARG A 204 -7.97 10.35 11.50
C ARG A 204 -8.79 11.60 11.21
N LEU A 205 -8.43 12.32 10.17
CA LEU A 205 -9.07 13.58 9.74
C LEU A 205 -9.61 13.41 8.31
N PRO A 206 -10.56 14.28 7.86
CA PRO A 206 -10.89 14.38 6.46
C PRO A 206 -9.64 14.65 5.60
N LEU A 207 -9.55 14.05 4.42
CA LEU A 207 -8.39 14.23 3.52
C LEU A 207 -8.17 15.71 3.18
N GLU A 208 -9.24 16.47 3.01
CA GLU A 208 -9.23 17.89 2.69
C GLU A 208 -8.54 18.77 3.76
N THR A 209 -8.42 18.30 5.01
CA THR A 209 -7.66 19.02 6.05
C THR A 209 -6.19 19.18 5.72
N ALA A 210 -5.63 18.32 4.89
CA ALA A 210 -4.26 18.38 4.40
C ALA A 210 -4.19 18.74 2.89
N ALA A 211 -5.13 19.55 2.40
CA ALA A 211 -5.28 19.85 0.97
C ALA A 211 -3.99 20.35 0.30
N ASN A 212 -3.31 21.32 0.92
CA ASN A 212 -2.08 21.90 0.37
C ASN A 212 -0.95 20.86 0.31
N ASP A 213 -0.81 20.04 1.35
CA ASP A 213 0.22 19.01 1.40
C ASP A 213 -0.05 17.93 0.34
N TRP A 214 -1.30 17.47 0.23
CA TRP A 214 -1.67 16.48 -0.77
C TRP A 214 -1.54 16.99 -2.20
N GLN A 215 -1.80 18.28 -2.47
CA GLN A 215 -1.58 18.85 -3.79
C GLN A 215 -0.09 18.77 -4.17
N LEU A 216 0.81 19.16 -3.26
CA LEU A 216 2.27 19.08 -3.48
C LEU A 216 2.74 17.62 -3.70
N ILE A 217 2.21 16.68 -2.92
CA ILE A 217 2.53 15.25 -3.05
C ILE A 217 2.07 14.72 -4.39
N ILE A 218 0.85 15.03 -4.82
CA ILE A 218 0.27 14.60 -6.10
C ILE A 218 1.03 15.22 -7.27
N ASP A 219 1.36 16.50 -7.20
CA ASP A 219 2.15 17.20 -8.24
C ASP A 219 3.54 16.57 -8.42
N GLN A 220 4.14 16.12 -7.32
CA GLN A 220 5.41 15.40 -7.38
C GLN A 220 5.22 13.98 -7.91
N ALA A 221 4.23 13.23 -7.44
CA ALA A 221 3.93 11.88 -7.88
C ALA A 221 3.56 11.82 -9.37
N ALA A 222 2.86 12.83 -9.90
CA ALA A 222 2.48 12.92 -11.32
C ALA A 222 3.68 13.01 -12.27
N LYS A 223 4.83 13.49 -11.78
CA LYS A 223 6.09 13.57 -12.54
C LYS A 223 6.85 12.25 -12.57
N ILE A 224 6.50 11.29 -11.70
CA ILE A 224 7.16 9.99 -11.63
C ILE A 224 6.69 9.11 -12.81
N PRO A 225 7.62 8.55 -13.61
CA PRO A 225 7.25 7.70 -14.74
C PRO A 225 6.50 6.44 -14.31
N GLY A 226 5.52 6.03 -15.11
CA GLY A 226 4.74 4.82 -14.90
C GLY A 226 3.28 5.09 -14.55
N THR A 227 2.59 4.04 -14.13
CA THR A 227 1.21 4.10 -13.65
C THR A 227 1.19 3.78 -12.17
N HIS A 228 0.67 4.72 -11.38
CA HIS A 228 0.58 4.57 -9.94
C HIS A 228 -0.87 4.75 -9.50
N ALA A 229 -1.25 4.10 -8.40
CA ALA A 229 -2.54 4.32 -7.75
C ALA A 229 -2.34 5.14 -6.48
N VAL A 230 -3.19 6.13 -6.26
CA VAL A 230 -3.33 6.87 -5.00
C VAL A 230 -4.63 6.38 -4.36
N MET A 231 -4.52 5.63 -3.28
CA MET A 231 -5.65 4.90 -2.70
C MET A 231 -5.96 5.37 -1.29
N LEU A 232 -7.22 5.73 -1.05
CA LEU A 232 -7.71 6.11 0.27
C LEU A 232 -7.59 4.95 1.24
N GLU A 233 -6.99 5.20 2.40
CA GLU A 233 -6.85 4.25 3.49
C GLU A 233 -7.33 4.84 4.80
N PHE A 234 -8.18 4.10 5.54
CA PHE A 234 -8.67 4.47 6.88
C PHE A 234 -9.19 5.91 7.00
N VAL A 235 -10.27 6.20 6.31
CA VAL A 235 -10.97 7.50 6.41
C VAL A 235 -11.45 7.78 7.85
N LYS A 236 -11.71 9.06 8.15
CA LYS A 236 -12.20 9.49 9.46
C LYS A 236 -13.47 8.71 9.86
N ASP A 237 -13.46 8.16 11.08
CA ASP A 237 -14.57 7.44 11.73
C ASP A 237 -15.05 6.19 10.95
N ASP A 238 -14.26 5.69 10.01
CA ASP A 238 -14.64 4.61 9.06
C ASP A 238 -16.01 4.89 8.39
N SER A 239 -16.34 6.19 8.20
CA SER A 239 -17.61 6.67 7.71
C SER A 239 -17.67 6.59 6.18
N ILE A 240 -18.76 5.98 5.66
CA ILE A 240 -19.04 5.95 4.21
C ILE A 240 -19.24 7.38 3.67
N GLU A 241 -19.91 8.26 4.44
CA GLU A 241 -20.12 9.65 4.05
C GLU A 241 -18.77 10.40 3.92
N GLN A 242 -17.89 10.23 4.90
CA GLN A 242 -16.54 10.80 4.84
C GLN A 242 -15.74 10.24 3.66
N PHE A 243 -15.81 8.95 3.42
CA PHE A 243 -15.17 8.34 2.25
C PHE A 243 -15.66 8.96 0.92
N MET A 244 -16.95 9.17 0.76
CA MET A 244 -17.51 9.80 -0.44
C MET A 244 -17.00 11.23 -0.62
N SER A 245 -16.84 11.97 0.47
CA SER A 245 -16.23 13.31 0.46
C SER A 245 -14.74 13.25 0.07
N ASP A 246 -13.97 12.38 0.73
CA ASP A 246 -12.54 12.22 0.47
C ASP A 246 -12.27 11.72 -0.96
N ALA A 247 -13.10 10.82 -1.49
CA ALA A 247 -13.01 10.32 -2.86
C ALA A 247 -13.26 11.44 -3.89
N LYS A 248 -14.27 12.27 -3.65
CA LYS A 248 -14.55 13.44 -4.48
C LYS A 248 -13.37 14.42 -4.46
N PHE A 249 -12.81 14.67 -3.28
CA PHE A 249 -11.66 15.54 -3.10
C PHE A 249 -10.40 14.98 -3.81
N LEU A 250 -10.06 13.70 -3.60
CA LEU A 250 -8.94 13.04 -4.26
C LEU A 250 -9.05 13.11 -5.79
N ARG A 251 -10.21 12.78 -6.34
CA ARG A 251 -10.45 12.84 -7.80
C ARG A 251 -10.25 14.24 -8.36
N LYS A 252 -10.70 15.27 -7.64
CA LYS A 252 -10.50 16.67 -8.05
C LYS A 252 -9.01 17.03 -8.14
N MET A 253 -8.23 16.63 -7.14
CA MET A 253 -6.78 16.85 -7.12
C MET A 253 -6.04 16.13 -8.25
N LEU A 254 -6.47 14.92 -8.61
CA LEU A 254 -5.83 14.14 -9.69
C LEU A 254 -6.17 14.64 -11.10
N GLN A 255 -7.14 15.54 -11.24
CA GLN A 255 -7.55 16.15 -12.51
C GLN A 255 -6.98 17.56 -12.72
N SER A 256 -6.40 18.15 -11.67
CA SER A 256 -5.77 19.48 -11.73
C SER A 256 -4.35 19.40 -12.26
#